data_7c68bfab3fc1d6f791da27d128bbfdcb
#
_entry.id   7c68bfab3fc1d6f791da27d128bbfdcb
#
_cell.length_a   1.000
_cell.length_b   1.000
_cell.length_c   1.000
_cell.angle_alpha   90.00
_cell.angle_beta   90.00
_cell.angle_gamma   90.00
#
_symmetry.space_group_name_H-M   'P 1'
#
loop_
_entity.id
_entity.type
_entity.pdbx_description
1 polymer ?
#
loop_
_entity_poly.entity_id
_entity_poly.type
_entity_poly.pdbx_seq_one_letter_code
_entity_poly.pdbx_strand_id
1 'polypeptide(L)'
;MPGKFLTYNGSCIYYKTEGEGLPVILIHGFGEDGTVWRYQHTFLKNHFRLIIPDLPGSGKSELLSISPNNTSFVIDLYAACIKQILDQEDVQKCTMLGHSMGGYIALAFAQYNPERLNGLGLVHSSAFADSKDKKTTRRKGITFIQRYGAQEFLKQSIPNLFAEQFTREHPDQIEALIACAGNFSAKALVQYYEAMTERPDRTETLKKIVNPVLFIIGEEDKSVYLQDSLKQCYLPGNTQINILPGVAHMGMWERKDQTNDTVMKFLNYVSDA
;
A
#
# COMPACT_ATOMS: atom_id res chain seq x y z
N MET A 1 -0.79 -15.74 -15.44
CA MET A 1 -2.23 -15.85 -15.86
C MET A 1 -2.72 -14.49 -16.33
N PRO A 2 -3.77 -14.40 -17.18
CA PRO A 2 -4.39 -13.14 -17.52
C PRO A 2 -4.97 -12.51 -16.25
N GLY A 3 -4.85 -11.20 -16.12
CA GLY A 3 -5.49 -10.48 -15.03
C GLY A 3 -7.02 -10.48 -15.17
N LYS A 4 -7.69 -10.16 -14.09
CA LYS A 4 -9.16 -10.08 -14.00
C LYS A 4 -9.61 -8.63 -13.86
N PHE A 5 -10.89 -8.41 -14.11
CA PHE A 5 -11.51 -7.10 -13.98
C PHE A 5 -12.77 -7.18 -13.14
N LEU A 6 -13.01 -6.12 -12.39
CA LEU A 6 -14.22 -5.86 -11.60
C LEU A 6 -14.79 -4.51 -12.01
N THR A 7 -16.10 -4.38 -12.13
CA THR A 7 -16.74 -3.07 -12.24
C THR A 7 -17.11 -2.56 -10.84
N TYR A 8 -16.54 -1.43 -10.43
CA TYR A 8 -16.81 -0.78 -9.15
C TYR A 8 -17.18 0.69 -9.35
N ASN A 9 -18.37 1.07 -8.93
CA ASN A 9 -18.92 2.43 -9.11
C ASN A 9 -18.77 2.95 -10.57
N GLY A 10 -19.00 2.08 -11.55
CA GLY A 10 -18.91 2.41 -12.97
C GLY A 10 -17.51 2.44 -13.55
N SER A 11 -16.47 2.19 -12.77
CA SER A 11 -15.08 2.12 -13.21
C SER A 11 -14.60 0.67 -13.28
N CYS A 12 -13.78 0.37 -14.29
CA CYS A 12 -13.18 -0.95 -14.49
C CYS A 12 -11.90 -1.06 -13.65
N ILE A 13 -11.85 -1.99 -12.72
CA ILE A 13 -10.74 -2.22 -11.78
C ILE A 13 -10.04 -3.51 -12.11
N TYR A 14 -8.75 -3.43 -12.35
CA TYR A 14 -7.89 -4.56 -12.67
C TYR A 14 -7.25 -5.16 -11.41
N TYR A 15 -7.13 -6.47 -11.37
CA TYR A 15 -6.31 -7.17 -10.37
C TYR A 15 -5.77 -8.47 -10.95
N LYS A 16 -4.68 -8.96 -10.36
CA LYS A 16 -4.13 -10.29 -10.61
C LYS A 16 -4.49 -11.22 -9.48
N THR A 17 -4.71 -12.50 -9.79
CA THR A 17 -4.74 -13.57 -8.81
C THR A 17 -3.83 -14.70 -9.29
N GLU A 18 -2.95 -15.19 -8.41
CA GLU A 18 -2.01 -16.28 -8.72
C GLU A 18 -1.68 -17.07 -7.46
N GLY A 19 -1.41 -18.37 -7.62
CA GLY A 19 -1.13 -19.29 -6.51
C GLY A 19 -2.39 -19.91 -5.92
N GLU A 20 -2.17 -20.77 -4.94
CA GLU A 20 -3.21 -21.52 -4.23
C GLU A 20 -2.99 -21.43 -2.72
N GLY A 21 -3.98 -21.84 -1.92
CA GLY A 21 -3.90 -21.82 -0.46
C GLY A 21 -4.55 -20.59 0.17
N LEU A 22 -4.01 -20.13 1.32
CA LEU A 22 -4.61 -19.03 2.06
C LEU A 22 -4.50 -17.71 1.30
N PRO A 23 -5.60 -16.94 1.24
CA PRO A 23 -5.63 -15.69 0.49
C PRO A 23 -4.77 -14.60 1.15
N VAL A 24 -3.91 -13.98 0.36
CA VAL A 24 -3.09 -12.82 0.75
C VAL A 24 -3.30 -11.70 -0.27
N ILE A 25 -3.65 -10.52 0.23
CA ILE A 25 -3.80 -9.33 -0.60
C ILE A 25 -2.60 -8.42 -0.43
N LEU A 26 -2.01 -7.99 -1.56
CA LEU A 26 -0.90 -7.05 -1.60
C LEU A 26 -1.38 -5.73 -2.20
N ILE A 27 -1.50 -4.69 -1.37
CA ILE A 27 -2.02 -3.37 -1.75
C ILE A 27 -0.86 -2.39 -1.89
N HIS A 28 -0.71 -1.83 -3.09
CA HIS A 28 0.37 -0.88 -3.40
C HIS A 28 0.12 0.54 -2.86
N GLY A 29 1.14 1.40 -2.94
CA GLY A 29 1.12 2.77 -2.47
C GLY A 29 0.81 3.82 -3.54
N PHE A 30 1.17 5.07 -3.21
CA PHE A 30 1.00 6.24 -4.08
C PHE A 30 2.00 6.20 -5.25
N GLY A 31 1.51 6.44 -6.47
CA GLY A 31 2.35 6.48 -7.66
C GLY A 31 2.92 5.13 -8.08
N GLU A 32 2.31 4.05 -7.60
CA GLU A 32 2.64 2.66 -7.86
C GLU A 32 1.47 1.91 -8.49
N ASP A 33 1.72 0.71 -8.98
CA ASP A 33 0.73 -0.30 -9.33
C ASP A 33 1.10 -1.65 -8.71
N GLY A 34 0.32 -2.69 -8.97
CA GLY A 34 0.55 -4.02 -8.42
C GLY A 34 1.93 -4.61 -8.74
N THR A 35 2.65 -4.09 -9.73
CA THR A 35 4.00 -4.56 -10.08
C THR A 35 5.08 -4.17 -9.06
N VAL A 36 4.78 -3.24 -8.15
CA VAL A 36 5.69 -2.90 -7.04
C VAL A 36 6.00 -4.13 -6.18
N TRP A 37 5.08 -5.07 -6.10
CA TRP A 37 5.19 -6.31 -5.35
C TRP A 37 5.87 -7.47 -6.10
N ARG A 38 6.57 -7.20 -7.23
CA ARG A 38 7.14 -8.24 -8.12
C ARG A 38 8.01 -9.27 -7.41
N TYR A 39 8.81 -8.87 -6.44
CA TYR A 39 9.69 -9.76 -5.69
C TYR A 39 8.92 -10.62 -4.69
N GLN A 40 7.96 -10.02 -3.98
CA GLN A 40 7.07 -10.71 -3.05
C GLN A 40 6.12 -11.66 -3.78
N HIS A 41 5.57 -11.20 -4.92
CA HIS A 41 4.74 -12.03 -5.79
C HIS A 41 5.48 -13.30 -6.25
N THR A 42 6.70 -13.15 -6.79
CA THR A 42 7.50 -14.29 -7.27
C THR A 42 7.80 -15.29 -6.16
N PHE A 43 8.06 -14.80 -4.95
CA PHE A 43 8.42 -15.60 -3.79
C PHE A 43 7.20 -16.29 -3.16
N LEU A 44 6.08 -15.57 -2.99
CA LEU A 44 4.93 -16.04 -2.21
C LEU A 44 3.92 -16.88 -3.00
N LYS A 45 3.84 -16.73 -4.32
CA LYS A 45 2.82 -17.40 -5.16
C LYS A 45 2.84 -18.92 -5.14
N ASN A 46 3.94 -19.52 -4.73
CA ASN A 46 4.06 -20.98 -4.58
C ASN A 46 3.51 -21.50 -3.24
N HIS A 47 3.13 -20.60 -2.33
CA HIS A 47 2.72 -20.93 -0.97
C HIS A 47 1.34 -20.36 -0.61
N PHE A 48 0.91 -19.29 -1.28
CA PHE A 48 -0.31 -18.57 -0.98
C PHE A 48 -1.08 -18.19 -2.24
N ARG A 49 -2.39 -18.04 -2.12
CA ARG A 49 -3.23 -17.43 -3.15
C ARG A 49 -3.09 -15.91 -3.06
N LEU A 50 -2.34 -15.31 -3.96
CA LEU A 50 -2.10 -13.88 -4.01
C LEU A 50 -3.19 -13.17 -4.79
N ILE A 51 -3.68 -12.04 -4.27
CA ILE A 51 -4.57 -11.11 -4.94
C ILE A 51 -3.88 -9.74 -4.92
N ILE A 52 -3.59 -9.20 -6.11
CA ILE A 52 -2.79 -7.98 -6.28
C ILE A 52 -3.58 -7.01 -7.15
N PRO A 53 -4.34 -6.08 -6.56
CA PRO A 53 -5.06 -5.06 -7.31
C PRO A 53 -4.14 -3.96 -7.80
N ASP A 54 -4.47 -3.42 -8.96
CA ASP A 54 -4.15 -2.04 -9.30
C ASP A 54 -5.25 -1.16 -8.67
N LEU A 55 -4.89 -0.26 -7.77
CA LEU A 55 -5.86 0.64 -7.13
C LEU A 55 -6.55 1.54 -8.17
N PRO A 56 -7.76 2.03 -7.92
CA PRO A 56 -8.44 2.90 -8.86
C PRO A 56 -7.59 4.11 -9.29
N GLY A 57 -7.31 4.21 -10.59
CA GLY A 57 -6.45 5.25 -11.18
C GLY A 57 -4.99 4.85 -11.34
N SER A 58 -4.61 3.61 -11.00
CA SER A 58 -3.26 3.07 -11.21
C SER A 58 -3.24 1.94 -12.23
N GLY A 59 -2.07 1.70 -12.82
CA GLY A 59 -1.83 0.56 -13.72
C GLY A 59 -2.89 0.43 -14.80
N LYS A 60 -3.68 -0.64 -14.73
CA LYS A 60 -4.76 -0.95 -15.69
C LYS A 60 -6.16 -0.59 -15.14
N SER A 61 -6.25 -0.04 -13.95
CA SER A 61 -7.50 0.36 -13.32
C SER A 61 -7.91 1.77 -13.72
N GLU A 62 -9.19 1.92 -14.04
CA GLU A 62 -9.76 3.24 -14.27
C GLU A 62 -9.87 4.04 -12.96
N LEU A 63 -9.80 5.35 -13.10
CA LEU A 63 -9.99 6.27 -11.97
C LEU A 63 -11.46 6.31 -11.55
N LEU A 64 -11.74 6.28 -10.25
CA LEU A 64 -13.10 6.48 -9.74
C LEU A 64 -13.56 7.91 -9.97
N SER A 65 -14.79 8.05 -10.42
CA SER A 65 -15.48 9.34 -10.44
C SER A 65 -15.96 9.67 -9.01
N ILE A 66 -15.30 10.63 -8.38
CA ILE A 66 -15.62 11.07 -7.01
C ILE A 66 -16.23 12.46 -7.07
N SER A 67 -17.38 12.61 -6.40
CA SER A 67 -17.98 13.95 -6.24
C SER A 67 -17.07 14.84 -5.39
N PRO A 68 -16.88 16.13 -5.75
CA PRO A 68 -16.04 17.07 -4.98
C PRO A 68 -16.36 17.13 -3.47
N ASN A 69 -17.61 16.81 -3.10
CA ASN A 69 -18.06 16.82 -1.70
C ASN A 69 -17.72 15.55 -0.92
N ASN A 70 -17.12 14.52 -1.57
CA ASN A 70 -16.83 13.21 -0.97
C ASN A 70 -15.33 12.87 -0.88
N THR A 71 -14.46 13.85 -0.93
CA THR A 71 -12.99 13.63 -0.93
C THR A 71 -12.48 13.06 0.40
N SER A 72 -13.16 13.29 1.52
CA SER A 72 -12.77 12.79 2.85
C SER A 72 -12.94 11.27 3.03
N PHE A 73 -13.67 10.59 2.12
CA PHE A 73 -13.94 9.16 2.21
C PHE A 73 -13.27 8.33 1.12
N VAL A 74 -12.33 8.90 0.36
CA VAL A 74 -11.75 8.22 -0.81
C VAL A 74 -10.95 6.98 -0.41
N ILE A 75 -10.21 7.02 0.71
CA ILE A 75 -9.52 5.83 1.24
C ILE A 75 -10.53 4.73 1.59
N ASP A 76 -11.70 5.09 2.13
CA ASP A 76 -12.75 4.14 2.47
C ASP A 76 -13.41 3.55 1.21
N LEU A 77 -13.56 4.34 0.14
CA LEU A 77 -14.02 3.83 -1.15
C LEU A 77 -13.03 2.83 -1.76
N TYR A 78 -11.73 3.07 -1.61
CA TYR A 78 -10.73 2.12 -2.06
C TYR A 78 -10.77 0.83 -1.23
N ALA A 79 -10.97 0.92 0.08
CA ALA A 79 -11.16 -0.25 0.94
C ALA A 79 -12.43 -1.04 0.56
N ALA A 80 -13.53 -0.36 0.23
CA ALA A 80 -14.75 -1.00 -0.26
C ALA A 80 -14.55 -1.66 -1.64
N CYS A 81 -13.72 -1.07 -2.50
CA CYS A 81 -13.32 -1.69 -3.77
C CYS A 81 -12.55 -3.01 -3.52
N ILE A 82 -11.60 -3.02 -2.57
CA ILE A 82 -10.90 -4.25 -2.17
C ILE A 82 -11.89 -5.30 -1.66
N LYS A 83 -12.87 -4.89 -0.85
CA LYS A 83 -13.93 -5.82 -0.39
C LYS A 83 -14.67 -6.46 -1.55
N GLN A 84 -15.04 -5.70 -2.58
CA GLN A 84 -15.72 -6.27 -3.75
C GLN A 84 -14.83 -7.23 -4.55
N ILE A 85 -13.52 -6.99 -4.63
CA ILE A 85 -12.58 -7.95 -5.23
C ILE A 85 -12.60 -9.27 -4.44
N LEU A 86 -12.56 -9.21 -3.10
CA LEU A 86 -12.68 -10.40 -2.26
C LEU A 86 -13.99 -11.15 -2.45
N ASP A 87 -15.10 -10.41 -2.55
CA ASP A 87 -16.41 -11.00 -2.77
C ASP A 87 -16.50 -11.69 -4.14
N GLN A 88 -15.93 -11.07 -5.20
CA GLN A 88 -15.86 -11.67 -6.54
C GLN A 88 -14.98 -12.93 -6.59
N GLU A 89 -13.97 -13.02 -5.72
CA GLU A 89 -13.07 -14.17 -5.61
C GLU A 89 -13.53 -15.23 -4.59
N ASP A 90 -14.74 -15.08 -4.01
CA ASP A 90 -15.29 -15.95 -2.96
C ASP A 90 -14.37 -16.08 -1.73
N VAL A 91 -13.58 -15.05 -1.44
CA VAL A 91 -12.65 -15.00 -0.32
C VAL A 91 -13.35 -14.48 0.92
N GLN A 92 -13.59 -15.34 1.90
CA GLN A 92 -14.26 -14.98 3.16
C GLN A 92 -13.32 -14.25 4.13
N LYS A 93 -12.06 -14.72 4.23
CA LYS A 93 -11.03 -14.12 5.07
C LYS A 93 -9.69 -14.12 4.34
N CYS A 94 -8.87 -13.11 4.62
CA CYS A 94 -7.54 -12.96 4.02
C CYS A 94 -6.55 -12.32 4.99
N THR A 95 -5.26 -12.48 4.71
CA THR A 95 -4.22 -11.60 5.26
C THR A 95 -3.97 -10.46 4.29
N MET A 96 -3.92 -9.24 4.80
CA MET A 96 -3.80 -8.05 3.98
C MET A 96 -2.49 -7.32 4.28
N LEU A 97 -1.64 -7.13 3.27
CA LEU A 97 -0.38 -6.39 3.37
C LEU A 97 -0.50 -5.10 2.55
N GLY A 98 -0.36 -3.96 3.18
CA GLY A 98 -0.46 -2.66 2.51
C GLY A 98 0.84 -1.86 2.60
N HIS A 99 1.38 -1.47 1.45
CA HIS A 99 2.53 -0.56 1.36
C HIS A 99 2.05 0.89 1.41
N SER A 100 2.61 1.69 2.30
CA SER A 100 2.37 3.14 2.34
C SER A 100 0.87 3.49 2.34
N MET A 101 0.35 4.14 1.29
CA MET A 101 -1.09 4.40 1.11
C MET A 101 -1.92 3.11 1.13
N GLY A 102 -1.39 1.99 0.62
CA GLY A 102 -2.05 0.69 0.70
C GLY A 102 -2.32 0.24 2.14
N GLY A 103 -1.44 0.60 3.09
CA GLY A 103 -1.68 0.36 4.51
C GLY A 103 -2.80 1.22 5.09
N TYR A 104 -2.99 2.46 4.60
CA TYR A 104 -4.16 3.29 4.98
C TYR A 104 -5.47 2.65 4.53
N ILE A 105 -5.45 2.05 3.31
CA ILE A 105 -6.60 1.33 2.76
C ILE A 105 -6.86 0.04 3.55
N ALA A 106 -5.82 -0.70 3.89
CA ALA A 106 -5.92 -1.91 4.70
C ALA A 106 -6.48 -1.61 6.11
N LEU A 107 -6.08 -0.50 6.74
CA LEU A 107 -6.65 -0.03 8.01
C LEU A 107 -8.12 0.41 7.88
N ALA A 108 -8.48 1.06 6.77
CA ALA A 108 -9.88 1.38 6.49
C ALA A 108 -10.70 0.10 6.33
N PHE A 109 -10.18 -0.89 5.60
CA PHE A 109 -10.82 -2.21 5.48
C PHE A 109 -10.99 -2.88 6.85
N ALA A 110 -9.94 -2.88 7.69
CA ALA A 110 -9.98 -3.43 9.03
C ALA A 110 -11.03 -2.78 9.94
N GLN A 111 -11.27 -1.47 9.76
CA GLN A 111 -12.28 -0.74 10.53
C GLN A 111 -13.70 -1.19 10.23
N TYR A 112 -14.01 -1.48 8.97
CA TYR A 112 -15.37 -1.79 8.53
C TYR A 112 -15.65 -3.28 8.36
N ASN A 113 -14.61 -4.11 8.21
CA ASN A 113 -14.73 -5.55 7.94
C ASN A 113 -13.69 -6.35 8.77
N PRO A 114 -13.59 -6.16 10.10
CA PRO A 114 -12.57 -6.82 10.92
C PRO A 114 -12.68 -8.35 10.88
N GLU A 115 -13.89 -8.88 10.71
CA GLU A 115 -14.18 -10.31 10.62
C GLU A 115 -13.61 -10.98 9.35
N ARG A 116 -13.29 -10.17 8.33
CA ARG A 116 -12.72 -10.62 7.05
C ARG A 116 -11.18 -10.72 7.08
N LEU A 117 -10.54 -10.39 8.19
CA LEU A 117 -9.09 -10.45 8.34
C LEU A 117 -8.64 -11.69 9.13
N ASN A 118 -7.56 -12.32 8.65
CA ASN A 118 -6.73 -13.23 9.42
C ASN A 118 -5.50 -12.51 10.02
N GLY A 119 -4.96 -11.54 9.30
CA GLY A 119 -3.82 -10.72 9.72
C GLY A 119 -3.72 -9.44 8.91
N LEU A 120 -2.98 -8.47 9.45
CA LEU A 120 -2.73 -7.17 8.81
C LEU A 120 -1.24 -6.85 8.80
N GLY A 121 -0.68 -6.47 7.64
CA GLY A 121 0.69 -5.98 7.52
C GLY A 121 0.73 -4.52 7.07
N LEU A 122 1.39 -3.69 7.85
CA LEU A 122 1.69 -2.30 7.55
C LEU A 122 3.16 -2.22 7.08
N VAL A 123 3.33 -2.18 5.77
CA VAL A 123 4.66 -2.12 5.13
C VAL A 123 4.96 -0.66 4.83
N HIS A 124 5.91 -0.07 5.57
CA HIS A 124 6.25 1.36 5.48
C HIS A 124 5.00 2.25 5.55
N SER A 125 4.09 1.98 6.49
CA SER A 125 2.80 2.64 6.59
C SER A 125 2.47 3.07 8.03
N SER A 126 1.35 3.78 8.20
CA SER A 126 0.98 4.42 9.45
C SER A 126 -0.54 4.47 9.62
N ALA A 127 -1.01 4.36 10.86
CA ALA A 127 -2.41 4.60 11.24
C ALA A 127 -2.71 6.08 11.52
N PHE A 128 -1.68 6.92 11.69
CA PHE A 128 -1.87 8.36 11.94
C PHE A 128 -2.46 9.09 10.74
N ALA A 129 -3.32 10.07 11.01
CA ALA A 129 -3.64 11.10 10.03
C ALA A 129 -2.39 11.92 9.66
N ASP A 130 -2.42 12.60 8.52
CA ASP A 130 -1.35 13.50 8.13
C ASP A 130 -1.24 14.69 9.12
N SER A 131 -0.03 15.00 9.54
CA SER A 131 0.29 16.23 10.24
C SER A 131 0.06 17.46 9.35
N LYS A 132 -0.01 18.65 9.97
CA LYS A 132 -0.15 19.92 9.23
C LYS A 132 0.96 20.09 8.17
N ASP A 133 2.19 19.70 8.50
CA ASP A 133 3.34 19.80 7.60
C ASP A 133 3.24 18.82 6.44
N LYS A 134 2.83 17.58 6.71
CA LYS A 134 2.55 16.58 5.65
C LYS A 134 1.43 17.06 4.72
N LYS A 135 0.33 17.57 5.26
CA LYS A 135 -0.76 18.16 4.45
C LYS A 135 -0.26 19.31 3.56
N THR A 136 0.57 20.17 4.11
CA THR A 136 1.19 21.29 3.36
C THR A 136 2.09 20.77 2.23
N THR A 137 2.91 19.77 2.50
CA THR A 137 3.78 19.13 1.50
C THR A 137 2.98 18.49 0.37
N ARG A 138 1.88 17.77 0.70
CA ARG A 138 1.01 17.19 -0.32
C ARG A 138 0.32 18.25 -1.19
N ARG A 139 -0.15 19.34 -0.60
CA ARG A 139 -0.73 20.47 -1.37
C ARG A 139 0.27 21.10 -2.34
N LYS A 140 1.54 21.25 -1.94
CA LYS A 140 2.62 21.67 -2.86
C LYS A 140 2.81 20.64 -3.98
N GLY A 141 2.78 19.34 -3.66
CA GLY A 141 2.83 18.27 -4.65
C GLY A 141 1.66 18.32 -5.63
N ILE A 142 0.43 18.54 -5.16
CA ILE A 142 -0.76 18.72 -6.02
C ILE A 142 -0.54 19.88 -6.99
N THR A 143 -0.10 21.04 -6.49
CA THR A 143 0.20 22.22 -7.33
C THR A 143 1.27 21.91 -8.37
N PHE A 144 2.31 21.17 -7.99
CA PHE A 144 3.37 20.75 -8.92
C PHE A 144 2.83 19.82 -10.01
N ILE A 145 2.04 18.79 -9.62
CA ILE A 145 1.43 17.81 -10.55
C ILE A 145 0.51 18.53 -11.54
N GLN A 146 -0.32 19.45 -11.07
CA GLN A 146 -1.23 20.22 -11.93
C GLN A 146 -0.48 21.12 -12.93
N ARG A 147 0.69 21.61 -12.56
CA ARG A 147 1.49 22.52 -13.41
C ARG A 147 2.41 21.79 -14.38
N TYR A 148 3.05 20.69 -13.94
CA TYR A 148 4.12 20.03 -14.68
C TYR A 148 3.78 18.60 -15.09
N GLY A 149 2.66 18.05 -14.63
CA GLY A 149 2.20 16.69 -14.94
C GLY A 149 2.71 15.61 -13.98
N ALA A 150 2.11 14.43 -14.11
CA ALA A 150 2.38 13.27 -13.26
C ALA A 150 3.80 12.75 -13.44
N GLN A 151 4.24 12.60 -14.70
CA GLN A 151 5.54 12.02 -15.02
C GLN A 151 6.69 12.81 -14.42
N GLU A 152 6.65 14.14 -14.56
CA GLU A 152 7.72 15.00 -14.02
C GLU A 152 7.74 14.97 -12.49
N PHE A 153 6.57 14.89 -11.85
CA PHE A 153 6.48 14.73 -10.41
C PHE A 153 7.07 13.38 -9.94
N LEU A 154 6.67 12.27 -10.56
CA LEU A 154 7.13 10.94 -10.17
C LEU A 154 8.63 10.75 -10.43
N LYS A 155 9.16 11.30 -11.54
CA LYS A 155 10.59 11.31 -11.82
C LYS A 155 11.42 11.96 -10.71
N GLN A 156 10.89 13.02 -10.08
CA GLN A 156 11.57 13.69 -8.98
C GLN A 156 11.31 13.03 -7.62
N SER A 157 10.14 12.44 -7.41
CA SER A 157 9.74 11.91 -6.10
C SER A 157 10.20 10.47 -5.86
N ILE A 158 10.19 9.61 -6.89
CA ILE A 158 10.53 8.19 -6.74
C ILE A 158 11.94 7.97 -6.17
N PRO A 159 13.01 8.64 -6.64
CA PRO A 159 14.34 8.43 -6.07
C PRO A 159 14.42 8.74 -4.56
N ASN A 160 13.61 9.67 -4.06
CA ASN A 160 13.57 10.04 -2.64
C ASN A 160 12.86 9.02 -1.75
N LEU A 161 12.24 7.99 -2.32
CA LEU A 161 11.63 6.87 -1.58
C LEU A 161 12.68 5.82 -1.18
N PHE A 162 13.87 5.85 -1.75
CA PHE A 162 14.94 4.89 -1.51
C PHE A 162 16.03 5.47 -0.63
N ALA A 163 16.75 4.61 0.08
CA ALA A 163 17.97 4.99 0.77
C ALA A 163 19.01 5.50 -0.24
N GLU A 164 19.80 6.50 0.17
CA GLU A 164 20.79 7.14 -0.69
C GLU A 164 21.81 6.14 -1.23
N GLN A 165 22.22 5.18 -0.40
CA GLN A 165 23.12 4.10 -0.82
C GLN A 165 22.48 3.25 -1.91
N PHE A 166 21.23 2.82 -1.74
CA PHE A 166 20.53 2.00 -2.74
C PHE A 166 20.37 2.74 -4.07
N THR A 167 20.02 4.03 -4.03
CA THR A 167 19.88 4.85 -5.25
C THR A 167 21.19 4.94 -6.03
N ARG A 168 22.33 5.00 -5.35
CA ARG A 168 23.65 5.02 -6.00
C ARG A 168 24.07 3.67 -6.58
N GLU A 169 23.74 2.58 -5.89
CA GLU A 169 24.14 1.22 -6.27
C GLU A 169 23.20 0.60 -7.33
N HIS A 170 21.95 1.04 -7.40
CA HIS A 170 20.91 0.44 -8.25
C HIS A 170 20.13 1.49 -9.06
N PRO A 171 20.77 2.41 -9.80
CA PRO A 171 20.09 3.45 -10.57
C PRO A 171 19.15 2.87 -11.64
N ASP A 172 19.49 1.71 -12.22
CA ASP A 172 18.69 0.99 -13.20
C ASP A 172 17.32 0.55 -12.63
N GLN A 173 17.26 0.14 -11.38
CA GLN A 173 16.01 -0.22 -10.71
C GLN A 173 15.12 1.00 -10.45
N ILE A 174 15.72 2.13 -10.09
CA ILE A 174 15.01 3.40 -9.93
C ILE A 174 14.43 3.87 -11.26
N GLU A 175 15.23 3.83 -12.34
CA GLU A 175 14.77 4.20 -13.69
C GLU A 175 13.64 3.29 -14.18
N ALA A 176 13.73 1.98 -13.94
CA ALA A 176 12.68 1.02 -14.28
C ALA A 176 11.37 1.34 -13.54
N LEU A 177 11.43 1.73 -12.26
CA LEU A 177 10.24 2.11 -11.50
C LEU A 177 9.64 3.43 -12.01
N ILE A 178 10.48 4.42 -12.34
CA ILE A 178 10.04 5.68 -12.96
C ILE A 178 9.36 5.42 -14.30
N ALA A 179 9.91 4.52 -15.12
CA ALA A 179 9.32 4.16 -16.39
C ALA A 179 7.95 3.48 -16.24
N CYS A 180 7.79 2.58 -15.28
CA CYS A 180 6.49 1.96 -14.96
C CYS A 180 5.47 3.00 -14.50
N ALA A 181 5.90 3.98 -13.70
CA ALA A 181 5.05 5.05 -13.21
C ALA A 181 4.66 6.10 -14.27
N GLY A 182 5.27 6.06 -15.47
CA GLY A 182 5.02 7.03 -16.53
C GLY A 182 3.60 7.06 -17.11
N ASN A 183 2.78 6.06 -16.80
CA ASN A 183 1.39 5.96 -17.28
C ASN A 183 0.36 6.59 -16.32
N PHE A 184 0.78 7.15 -15.19
CA PHE A 184 -0.15 7.82 -14.29
C PHE A 184 -0.71 9.11 -14.87
N SER A 185 -2.03 9.29 -14.71
CA SER A 185 -2.64 10.58 -15.01
C SER A 185 -2.41 11.57 -13.85
N ALA A 186 -2.25 12.86 -14.16
CA ALA A 186 -2.18 13.90 -13.15
C ALA A 186 -3.40 13.89 -12.23
N LYS A 187 -4.59 13.61 -12.80
CA LYS A 187 -5.85 13.52 -12.05
C LYS A 187 -5.83 12.40 -11.01
N ALA A 188 -5.26 11.23 -11.34
CA ALA A 188 -5.15 10.12 -10.41
C ALA A 188 -4.23 10.44 -9.23
N LEU A 189 -3.04 11.02 -9.49
CA LEU A 189 -2.12 11.40 -8.41
C LEU A 189 -2.68 12.51 -7.52
N VAL A 190 -3.38 13.48 -8.09
CA VAL A 190 -4.07 14.53 -7.32
C VAL A 190 -5.12 13.91 -6.41
N GLN A 191 -5.97 13.02 -6.93
CA GLN A 191 -6.99 12.32 -6.14
C GLN A 191 -6.37 11.49 -5.00
N TYR A 192 -5.25 10.82 -5.24
CA TYR A 192 -4.51 10.08 -4.20
C TYR A 192 -3.98 11.02 -3.10
N TYR A 193 -3.41 12.16 -3.48
CA TYR A 193 -2.92 13.13 -2.49
C TYR A 193 -4.05 13.75 -1.67
N GLU A 194 -5.18 14.07 -2.30
CA GLU A 194 -6.38 14.54 -1.60
C GLU A 194 -6.89 13.48 -0.63
N ALA A 195 -7.02 12.22 -1.08
CA ALA A 195 -7.42 11.09 -0.26
C ALA A 195 -6.52 10.91 0.97
N MET A 196 -5.19 10.98 0.79
CA MET A 196 -4.25 10.87 1.89
C MET A 196 -4.31 12.08 2.84
N THR A 197 -4.54 13.28 2.32
CA THR A 197 -4.64 14.52 3.11
C THR A 197 -5.87 14.51 4.02
N GLU A 198 -6.97 13.98 3.52
CA GLU A 198 -8.26 14.00 4.22
C GLU A 198 -8.55 12.74 5.05
N ARG A 199 -7.68 11.70 4.98
CA ARG A 199 -7.89 10.48 5.73
C ARG A 199 -7.90 10.73 7.24
N PRO A 200 -8.81 10.08 7.98
CA PRO A 200 -8.85 10.16 9.44
C PRO A 200 -7.68 9.41 10.08
N ASP A 201 -7.42 9.70 11.34
CA ASP A 201 -6.58 8.87 12.21
C ASP A 201 -7.28 7.53 12.47
N ARG A 202 -6.53 6.42 12.37
CA ARG A 202 -7.01 5.06 12.57
C ARG A 202 -6.25 4.31 13.67
N THR A 203 -5.64 5.03 14.59
CA THR A 203 -4.97 4.41 15.75
C THR A 203 -5.96 3.65 16.64
N GLU A 204 -7.20 4.12 16.78
CA GLU A 204 -8.25 3.41 17.50
C GLU A 204 -8.67 2.11 16.79
N THR A 205 -8.64 2.07 15.46
CA THR A 205 -8.84 0.83 14.70
C THR A 205 -7.72 -0.15 15.03
N LEU A 206 -6.49 0.32 15.00
CA LEU A 206 -5.29 -0.49 15.27
C LEU A 206 -5.33 -1.12 16.66
N LYS A 207 -5.78 -0.38 17.70
CA LYS A 207 -5.98 -0.89 19.06
C LYS A 207 -7.04 -1.99 19.17
N LYS A 208 -8.06 -1.94 18.30
CA LYS A 208 -9.20 -2.89 18.32
C LYS A 208 -8.95 -4.15 17.50
N ILE A 209 -7.91 -4.18 16.68
CA ILE A 209 -7.57 -5.37 15.88
C ILE A 209 -7.14 -6.49 16.82
N VAL A 210 -7.86 -7.61 16.75
CA VAL A 210 -7.57 -8.82 17.52
C VAL A 210 -6.62 -9.78 16.80
N ASN A 211 -6.56 -9.67 15.47
CA ASN A 211 -5.70 -10.46 14.62
C ASN A 211 -4.24 -10.00 14.70
N PRO A 212 -3.27 -10.85 14.36
CA PRO A 212 -1.86 -10.46 14.30
C PRO A 212 -1.62 -9.26 13.36
N VAL A 213 -0.76 -8.34 13.78
CA VAL A 213 -0.34 -7.17 12.98
C VAL A 213 1.16 -7.20 12.78
N LEU A 214 1.60 -7.10 11.53
CA LEU A 214 3.01 -6.95 11.15
C LEU A 214 3.31 -5.49 10.85
N PHE A 215 4.41 -4.97 11.40
CA PHE A 215 5.04 -3.73 10.97
C PHE A 215 6.38 -4.03 10.29
N ILE A 216 6.53 -3.59 9.04
CA ILE A 216 7.82 -3.51 8.35
C ILE A 216 8.18 -2.04 8.23
N ILE A 217 9.32 -1.66 8.82
CA ILE A 217 9.72 -0.27 9.03
C ILE A 217 11.12 -0.07 8.47
N GLY A 218 11.32 0.94 7.65
CA GLY A 218 12.64 1.38 7.22
C GLY A 218 13.26 2.34 8.24
N GLU A 219 14.51 2.10 8.61
CA GLU A 219 15.23 2.97 9.55
C GLU A 219 15.43 4.38 8.99
N GLU A 220 15.67 4.49 7.67
CA GLU A 220 15.90 5.75 6.97
C GLU A 220 14.66 6.30 6.25
N ASP A 221 13.46 5.75 6.53
CA ASP A 221 12.22 6.16 5.89
C ASP A 221 11.85 7.61 6.23
N LYS A 222 11.86 8.47 5.20
CA LYS A 222 11.49 9.89 5.29
C LYS A 222 10.02 10.15 5.02
N SER A 223 9.29 9.15 4.51
CA SER A 223 7.84 9.23 4.25
C SER A 223 7.04 8.81 5.47
N VAL A 224 7.48 7.74 6.16
CA VAL A 224 6.91 7.26 7.43
C VAL A 224 8.07 7.09 8.42
N TYR A 225 8.31 8.12 9.21
CA TYR A 225 9.45 8.13 10.14
C TYR A 225 9.43 6.96 11.12
N LEU A 226 10.59 6.35 11.37
CA LEU A 226 10.79 5.29 12.36
C LEU A 226 10.13 5.63 13.70
N GLN A 227 10.33 6.83 14.21
CA GLN A 227 9.77 7.33 15.46
C GLN A 227 8.23 7.28 15.49
N ASP A 228 7.58 7.60 14.36
CA ASP A 228 6.12 7.56 14.27
C ASP A 228 5.60 6.14 14.16
N SER A 229 6.33 5.25 13.49
CA SER A 229 6.01 3.82 13.46
C SER A 229 6.13 3.19 14.85
N LEU A 230 7.20 3.48 15.60
CA LEU A 230 7.40 2.97 16.96
C LEU A 230 6.30 3.40 17.93
N LYS A 231 5.71 4.59 17.76
CA LYS A 231 4.55 5.04 18.55
C LYS A 231 3.28 4.23 18.32
N GLN A 232 3.23 3.40 17.27
CA GLN A 232 2.05 2.64 16.87
C GLN A 232 2.20 1.14 17.09
N CYS A 233 3.42 0.63 17.12
CA CYS A 233 3.70 -0.80 17.17
C CYS A 233 3.14 -1.51 18.42
N TYR A 234 2.94 -0.78 19.52
CA TYR A 234 2.39 -1.33 20.78
C TYR A 234 0.86 -1.25 20.87
N LEU A 235 0.19 -0.64 19.90
CA LEU A 235 -1.27 -0.44 19.92
C LEU A 235 -2.05 -1.76 19.72
N PRO A 236 -1.70 -2.64 18.75
CA PRO A 236 -2.38 -3.93 18.63
C PRO A 236 -1.98 -4.88 19.77
N GLY A 237 -2.90 -5.76 20.13
CA GLY A 237 -2.64 -6.76 21.18
C GLY A 237 -1.63 -7.86 20.77
N ASN A 238 -1.46 -8.09 19.46
CA ASN A 238 -0.54 -9.07 18.88
C ASN A 238 0.24 -8.42 17.74
N THR A 239 1.52 -8.12 17.95
CA THR A 239 2.33 -7.36 17.00
C THR A 239 3.66 -8.05 16.71
N GLN A 240 4.01 -8.16 15.43
CA GLN A 240 5.36 -8.47 14.98
C GLN A 240 5.98 -7.21 14.35
N ILE A 241 7.23 -6.92 14.71
CA ILE A 241 7.94 -5.72 14.27
C ILE A 241 9.23 -6.14 13.58
N ASN A 242 9.45 -5.66 12.36
CA ASN A 242 10.70 -5.80 11.65
C ASN A 242 11.21 -4.42 11.23
N ILE A 243 12.32 -3.98 11.80
CA ILE A 243 13.03 -2.76 11.43
C ILE A 243 14.14 -3.15 10.48
N LEU A 244 14.18 -2.55 9.31
CA LEU A 244 15.16 -2.79 8.26
C LEU A 244 16.26 -1.72 8.34
N PRO A 245 17.48 -2.06 8.82
CA PRO A 245 18.57 -1.10 8.93
C PRO A 245 19.05 -0.61 7.56
N GLY A 246 19.30 0.69 7.44
CA GLY A 246 19.79 1.33 6.22
C GLY A 246 18.79 1.27 5.05
N VAL A 247 17.48 1.13 5.34
CA VAL A 247 16.39 1.05 4.37
C VAL A 247 15.49 2.26 4.53
N ALA A 248 15.07 2.83 3.40
CA ALA A 248 14.10 3.91 3.39
C ALA A 248 12.65 3.41 3.23
N HIS A 249 11.91 3.90 2.25
CA HIS A 249 10.47 3.63 2.11
C HIS A 249 10.14 2.39 1.28
N MET A 250 11.11 1.80 0.58
CA MET A 250 10.91 0.74 -0.41
C MET A 250 11.58 -0.58 0.00
N GLY A 251 11.42 -1.01 1.26
CA GLY A 251 12.06 -2.21 1.79
C GLY A 251 11.78 -3.47 0.98
N MET A 252 10.60 -3.57 0.32
CA MET A 252 10.26 -4.66 -0.59
C MET A 252 11.16 -4.71 -1.85
N TRP A 253 11.93 -3.65 -2.10
CA TRP A 253 12.95 -3.54 -3.16
C TRP A 253 14.36 -3.51 -2.58
N GLU A 254 14.60 -2.65 -1.60
CA GLU A 254 15.92 -2.39 -1.02
C GLU A 254 16.49 -3.61 -0.27
N ARG A 255 15.62 -4.37 0.38
CA ARG A 255 15.93 -5.59 1.12
C ARG A 255 14.88 -6.67 0.83
N LYS A 256 14.71 -6.96 -0.46
CA LYS A 256 13.67 -7.88 -0.96
C LYS A 256 13.66 -9.23 -0.24
N ASP A 257 14.84 -9.84 -0.03
CA ASP A 257 14.93 -11.16 0.57
C ASP A 257 14.58 -11.12 2.06
N GLN A 258 15.06 -10.14 2.82
CA GLN A 258 14.69 -9.94 4.21
C GLN A 258 13.21 -9.60 4.38
N THR A 259 12.65 -8.80 3.47
CA THR A 259 11.21 -8.50 3.44
C THR A 259 10.41 -9.77 3.14
N ASN A 260 10.82 -10.58 2.17
CA ASN A 260 10.18 -11.84 1.83
C ASN A 260 10.17 -12.82 3.01
N ASP A 261 11.32 -13.00 3.68
CA ASP A 261 11.45 -13.87 4.86
C ASP A 261 10.56 -13.40 6.01
N THR A 262 10.52 -12.09 6.24
CA THR A 262 9.65 -11.48 7.27
C THR A 262 8.18 -11.73 6.97
N VAL A 263 7.76 -11.47 5.74
CA VAL A 263 6.37 -11.71 5.30
C VAL A 263 6.01 -13.19 5.39
N MET A 264 6.89 -14.09 4.95
CA MET A 264 6.66 -15.54 5.04
C MET A 264 6.45 -15.99 6.48
N LYS A 265 7.32 -15.57 7.40
CA LYS A 265 7.21 -15.91 8.83
C LYS A 265 5.89 -15.42 9.42
N PHE A 266 5.50 -14.19 9.06
CA PHE A 266 4.22 -13.62 9.50
C PHE A 266 3.02 -14.40 8.94
N LEU A 267 3.02 -14.72 7.65
CA LEU A 267 1.93 -15.45 7.02
C LEU A 267 1.80 -16.88 7.59
N ASN A 268 2.90 -17.56 7.85
CA ASN A 268 2.87 -18.87 8.52
C ASN A 268 2.31 -18.75 9.95
N TYR A 269 2.76 -17.75 10.72
CA TYR A 269 2.22 -17.50 12.05
C TYR A 269 0.70 -17.25 12.04
N VAL A 270 0.20 -16.47 11.08
CA VAL A 270 -1.24 -16.23 10.91
C VAL A 270 -2.00 -17.49 10.49
N SER A 271 -1.35 -18.40 9.76
CA SER A 271 -1.95 -19.66 9.31
C SER A 271 -2.11 -20.67 10.45
N ASP A 272 -1.25 -20.60 11.46
CA ASP A 272 -1.21 -21.52 12.60
C ASP A 272 -2.06 -21.00 13.79
N ALA A 273 -2.56 -19.76 13.72
CA ALA A 273 -3.33 -19.09 14.77
C ALA A 273 -4.84 -19.23 14.55
#